data_6c69e3b4e3fb15399af691c9f531f314
#
_entry.id   6c69e3b4e3fb15399af691c9f531f314
#
_cell.length_a   1.000
_cell.length_b   1.000
_cell.length_c   1.000
_cell.angle_alpha   90.00
_cell.angle_beta   90.00
_cell.angle_gamma   90.00
#
_symmetry.space_group_name_H-M   'P 1'
#
loop_
_entity.id
_entity.type
_entity.pdbx_description
1 polymer ?
#
loop_
_entity_poly.entity_id
_entity_poly.type
_entity_poly.pdbx_seq_one_letter_code
_entity_poly.pdbx_strand_id
1 'polypeptide(L)'
;MFVDHLQLTDFRSYESVDLALDSGVTTFVGANGQGKTNLVEAIEYLSTMSSHRVATEVPLVRSGAARAVVRASVQAGLDDPRQLTLELEINPGKANRARLNRSPLRHAREIIGVVRTVVFSPVDIAVVKGDPSERRRFIDDLIVARWPRLAGVRSDYERVLRQRNTLLKSLSGRLRGGPPPSDAEATLDVWDTHLARVGGELLEARLTTLADLAPHVSKAYADIAPANNDAAAEYRASVDLEFNNQAEDGSVHGALRANLSAALAAGMIERRAEEIQRGVSLVGPHRDDIALSLGMLPAKGYASHGESWSFALALRLGSFHLLRADGVEPVLVLDDVFAELDSVRRERLASGVRGAEQVLVTAAVGADVPELLAGRRFRVADGEVVPDA
;
A
#
# COMPACT_ATOMS: atom_id res chain seq x y z
N MET A 1 0.13 13.92 -12.20
CA MET A 1 -1.02 14.52 -11.47
C MET A 1 -0.53 15.17 -10.20
N PHE A 2 -1.24 16.18 -9.70
CA PHE A 2 -0.89 16.81 -8.42
C PHE A 2 -2.14 17.32 -7.70
N VAL A 3 -2.04 17.39 -6.36
CA VAL A 3 -3.05 18.01 -5.49
C VAL A 3 -2.77 19.50 -5.46
N ASP A 4 -3.70 20.32 -5.92
CA ASP A 4 -3.58 21.77 -5.92
C ASP A 4 -4.28 22.46 -4.74
N HIS A 5 -5.15 21.73 -4.04
CA HIS A 5 -5.84 22.22 -2.86
C HIS A 5 -6.19 21.09 -1.89
N LEU A 6 -5.95 21.30 -0.60
CA LEU A 6 -6.29 20.36 0.47
C LEU A 6 -7.10 21.07 1.54
N GLN A 7 -8.27 20.54 1.88
CA GLN A 7 -9.08 20.97 3.00
C GLN A 7 -9.32 19.84 3.97
N LEU A 8 -9.09 20.10 5.25
CA LEU A 8 -9.35 19.16 6.33
C LEU A 8 -10.39 19.76 7.28
N THR A 9 -11.28 18.92 7.79
CA THR A 9 -12.20 19.27 8.87
C THR A 9 -12.19 18.12 9.87
N ASP A 10 -11.90 18.43 11.13
CA ASP A 10 -11.84 17.47 12.24
C ASP A 10 -10.98 16.24 11.97
N PHE A 11 -9.85 16.43 11.25
CA PHE A 11 -8.95 15.34 10.89
C PHE A 11 -7.70 15.37 11.78
N ARG A 12 -7.44 14.29 12.51
CA ARG A 12 -6.30 14.15 13.42
C ARG A 12 -6.25 15.27 14.47
N SER A 13 -5.21 16.11 14.42
CA SER A 13 -5.05 17.26 15.29
C SER A 13 -5.74 18.53 14.77
N TYR A 14 -6.17 18.52 13.52
CA TYR A 14 -6.70 19.72 12.86
C TYR A 14 -8.22 19.84 13.04
N GLU A 15 -8.66 20.99 13.54
CA GLU A 15 -10.05 21.37 13.49
C GLU A 15 -10.45 21.79 12.07
N SER A 16 -9.63 22.63 11.45
CA SER A 16 -9.80 23.07 10.07
C SER A 16 -8.45 23.41 9.47
N VAL A 17 -8.23 22.98 8.22
CA VAL A 17 -7.11 23.43 7.37
C VAL A 17 -7.67 23.74 5.99
N ASP A 18 -7.19 24.82 5.41
CA ASP A 18 -7.44 25.20 4.03
C ASP A 18 -6.11 25.58 3.40
N LEU A 19 -5.59 24.75 2.49
CA LEU A 19 -4.23 24.81 2.01
C LEU A 19 -4.16 24.72 0.49
N ALA A 20 -3.71 25.82 -0.14
CA ALA A 20 -3.34 25.79 -1.55
C ALA A 20 -1.95 25.18 -1.71
N LEU A 21 -1.84 24.20 -2.59
CA LEU A 21 -0.62 23.50 -2.96
C LEU A 21 -0.28 23.78 -4.43
N ASP A 22 0.99 23.58 -4.77
CA ASP A 22 1.45 23.74 -6.15
C ASP A 22 2.07 22.41 -6.64
N SER A 23 2.29 22.30 -7.92
CA SER A 23 3.19 21.30 -8.50
C SER A 23 4.63 21.56 -8.02
N GLY A 24 5.51 20.58 -8.17
CA GLY A 24 6.89 20.64 -7.67
C GLY A 24 6.99 20.25 -6.20
N VAL A 25 7.95 20.82 -5.49
CA VAL A 25 8.26 20.44 -4.10
C VAL A 25 7.57 21.36 -3.12
N THR A 26 6.83 20.77 -2.18
CA THR A 26 6.29 21.47 -1.02
C THR A 26 6.82 20.83 0.26
N THR A 27 7.43 21.63 1.14
CA THR A 27 7.99 21.17 2.42
C THR A 27 7.21 21.72 3.60
N PHE A 28 6.74 20.85 4.49
CA PHE A 28 6.12 21.17 5.76
C PHE A 28 7.17 21.05 6.88
N VAL A 29 7.53 22.17 7.49
CA VAL A 29 8.55 22.26 8.54
C VAL A 29 7.91 22.59 9.88
N GLY A 30 8.32 21.92 10.94
CA GLY A 30 7.85 22.20 12.30
C GLY A 30 8.30 21.11 13.28
N ALA A 31 8.23 21.37 14.56
CA ALA A 31 8.62 20.43 15.59
C ALA A 31 7.82 19.12 15.50
N ASN A 32 8.33 18.03 16.07
CA ASN A 32 7.62 16.75 16.10
C ASN A 32 6.31 16.89 16.90
N GLY A 33 5.25 16.23 16.42
CA GLY A 33 3.93 16.29 17.04
C GLY A 33 3.05 17.47 16.60
N GLN A 34 3.55 18.41 15.78
CA GLN A 34 2.79 19.59 15.33
C GLN A 34 1.77 19.28 14.21
N GLY A 35 1.75 18.07 13.67
CA GLY A 35 0.74 17.69 12.69
C GLY A 35 1.22 17.61 11.24
N LYS A 36 2.50 17.81 10.94
CA LYS A 36 3.07 17.70 9.57
C LYS A 36 2.63 16.44 8.84
N THR A 37 2.88 15.29 9.47
CA THR A 37 2.48 13.96 8.95
C THR A 37 0.97 13.87 8.71
N ASN A 38 0.14 14.53 9.52
CA ASN A 38 -1.31 14.46 9.36
C ASN A 38 -1.79 15.08 8.04
N LEU A 39 -1.08 16.08 7.51
CA LEU A 39 -1.40 16.69 6.21
C LEU A 39 -1.19 15.70 5.07
N VAL A 40 -0.02 15.07 5.05
CA VAL A 40 0.33 14.11 3.99
C VAL A 40 -0.44 12.78 4.16
N GLU A 41 -0.73 12.36 5.39
CA GLU A 41 -1.60 11.22 5.68
C GLU A 41 -3.03 11.42 5.15
N ALA A 42 -3.55 12.63 5.15
CA ALA A 42 -4.85 12.92 4.57
C ALA A 42 -4.87 12.66 3.05
N ILE A 43 -3.80 13.03 2.35
CA ILE A 43 -3.65 12.78 0.89
C ILE A 43 -3.46 11.28 0.62
N GLU A 44 -2.64 10.59 1.43
CA GLU A 44 -2.52 9.14 1.37
C GLU A 44 -3.87 8.45 1.57
N TYR A 45 -4.64 8.90 2.56
CA TYR A 45 -5.94 8.31 2.87
C TYR A 45 -6.96 8.52 1.74
N LEU A 46 -6.93 9.64 1.03
CA LEU A 46 -7.72 9.84 -0.18
C LEU A 46 -7.33 8.87 -1.32
N SER A 47 -6.03 8.53 -1.40
CA SER A 47 -5.49 7.64 -2.42
C SER A 47 -5.84 6.17 -2.19
N THR A 48 -5.78 5.72 -0.94
CA THR A 48 -5.77 4.30 -0.59
C THR A 48 -6.93 3.86 0.31
N MET A 49 -7.63 4.81 0.94
CA MET A 49 -8.53 4.58 2.08
C MET A 49 -7.87 3.78 3.21
N SER A 50 -6.58 3.95 3.38
CA SER A 50 -5.74 3.28 4.36
C SER A 50 -4.73 4.29 4.90
N SER A 51 -4.23 4.08 6.11
CA SER A 51 -3.14 4.87 6.69
C SER A 51 -1.96 3.94 7.00
N HIS A 52 -0.74 4.40 6.73
CA HIS A 52 0.48 3.69 7.13
C HIS A 52 0.69 3.71 8.66
N ARG A 53 -0.02 4.59 9.39
CA ARG A 53 0.16 4.80 10.83
C ARG A 53 -0.85 4.07 11.69
N VAL A 54 -2.07 3.86 11.20
CA VAL A 54 -3.17 3.30 11.99
C VAL A 54 -3.97 2.27 11.21
N ALA A 55 -4.42 1.24 11.91
CA ALA A 55 -5.20 0.16 11.33
C ALA A 55 -6.71 0.45 11.31
N THR A 56 -7.17 1.47 12.05
CA THR A 56 -8.59 1.82 12.18
C THR A 56 -8.82 3.31 11.96
N GLU A 57 -10.05 3.69 11.66
CA GLU A 57 -10.44 5.06 11.35
C GLU A 57 -10.61 5.97 12.57
N VAL A 58 -10.80 5.37 13.75
CA VAL A 58 -11.02 6.14 14.99
C VAL A 58 -9.94 7.21 15.25
N PRO A 59 -8.64 6.87 15.12
CA PRO A 59 -7.59 7.87 15.34
C PRO A 59 -7.47 8.93 14.23
N LEU A 60 -8.14 8.78 13.09
CA LEU A 60 -8.13 9.77 12.01
C LEU A 60 -9.09 10.92 12.30
N VAL A 61 -10.10 10.69 13.15
CA VAL A 61 -11.06 11.71 13.56
C VAL A 61 -10.54 12.45 14.78
N ARG A 62 -10.63 13.78 14.76
CA ARG A 62 -10.21 14.65 15.89
C ARG A 62 -10.94 14.25 17.18
N SER A 63 -10.23 14.27 18.28
CA SER A 63 -10.81 13.96 19.59
C SER A 63 -12.04 14.84 19.89
N GLY A 64 -13.15 14.22 20.23
CA GLY A 64 -14.42 14.90 20.47
C GLY A 64 -15.29 15.14 19.25
N ALA A 65 -14.79 14.93 18.03
CA ALA A 65 -15.58 15.02 16.80
C ALA A 65 -16.24 13.68 16.44
N ALA A 66 -17.39 13.73 15.76
CA ALA A 66 -18.12 12.54 15.35
C ALA A 66 -17.61 11.94 14.01
N ARG A 67 -16.94 12.76 13.20
CA ARG A 67 -16.44 12.41 11.87
C ARG A 67 -15.34 13.36 11.46
N ALA A 68 -14.55 12.95 10.46
CA ALA A 68 -13.62 13.84 9.77
C ALA A 68 -14.01 13.98 8.30
N VAL A 69 -13.62 15.09 7.68
CA VAL A 69 -13.78 15.30 6.24
C VAL A 69 -12.45 15.70 5.63
N VAL A 70 -12.05 15.00 4.59
CA VAL A 70 -10.89 15.34 3.75
C VAL A 70 -11.41 15.70 2.37
N ARG A 71 -11.06 16.91 1.89
CA ARG A 71 -11.32 17.35 0.52
C ARG A 71 -10.01 17.65 -0.17
N ALA A 72 -9.92 17.29 -1.43
CA ALA A 72 -8.82 17.69 -2.27
C ALA A 72 -9.30 18.07 -3.67
N SER A 73 -8.66 19.07 -4.25
CA SER A 73 -8.69 19.32 -5.66
C SER A 73 -7.43 18.76 -6.29
N VAL A 74 -7.59 18.05 -7.41
CA VAL A 74 -6.51 17.31 -8.06
C VAL A 74 -6.50 17.65 -9.54
N GLN A 75 -5.35 18.09 -10.03
CA GLN A 75 -5.11 18.32 -11.44
C GLN A 75 -4.49 17.07 -12.09
N ALA A 76 -4.95 16.74 -13.31
CA ALA A 76 -4.57 15.50 -13.97
C ALA A 76 -3.08 15.45 -14.36
N GLY A 77 -2.45 16.59 -14.58
CA GLY A 77 -1.03 16.73 -14.91
C GLY A 77 -0.65 18.18 -15.16
N LEU A 78 0.64 18.45 -15.33
CA LEU A 78 1.14 19.79 -15.65
C LEU A 78 0.59 20.32 -16.97
N ASP A 79 0.49 19.43 -17.95
CA ASP A 79 0.00 19.76 -19.31
C ASP A 79 -1.48 19.40 -19.50
N ASP A 80 -2.17 18.94 -18.45
CA ASP A 80 -3.57 18.53 -18.50
C ASP A 80 -4.41 19.37 -17.52
N PRO A 81 -5.22 20.32 -18.01
CA PRO A 81 -5.99 21.24 -17.16
C PRO A 81 -7.22 20.60 -16.52
N ARG A 82 -7.47 19.31 -16.75
CA ARG A 82 -8.61 18.62 -16.12
C ARG A 82 -8.42 18.55 -14.62
N GLN A 83 -9.42 19.01 -13.89
CA GLN A 83 -9.43 19.06 -12.43
C GLN A 83 -10.57 18.22 -11.89
N LEU A 84 -10.31 17.50 -10.84
CA LEU A 84 -11.28 16.70 -10.10
C LEU A 84 -11.32 17.14 -8.64
N THR A 85 -12.50 17.24 -8.09
CA THR A 85 -12.71 17.49 -6.65
C THR A 85 -13.12 16.21 -5.96
N LEU A 86 -12.37 15.84 -4.95
CA LEU A 86 -12.58 14.68 -4.10
C LEU A 86 -13.04 15.12 -2.72
N GLU A 87 -14.03 14.44 -2.16
CA GLU A 87 -14.44 14.59 -0.77
C GLU A 87 -14.63 13.21 -0.16
N LEU A 88 -14.01 12.99 0.99
CA LEU A 88 -14.16 11.77 1.77
C LEU A 88 -14.57 12.10 3.20
N GLU A 89 -15.74 11.62 3.62
CA GLU A 89 -16.24 11.68 4.98
C GLU A 89 -15.90 10.38 5.71
N ILE A 90 -15.07 10.48 6.74
CA ILE A 90 -14.60 9.35 7.55
C ILE A 90 -15.51 9.22 8.76
N ASN A 91 -16.20 8.08 8.87
CA ASN A 91 -17.22 7.83 9.88
C ASN A 91 -16.87 6.59 10.72
N PRO A 92 -16.14 6.71 11.83
CA PRO A 92 -15.78 5.57 12.67
C PRO A 92 -16.98 4.72 13.05
N GLY A 93 -16.89 3.40 12.80
CA GLY A 93 -17.97 2.46 13.09
C GLY A 93 -19.16 2.49 12.13
N LYS A 94 -19.12 3.32 11.08
CA LYS A 94 -20.12 3.39 10.01
C LYS A 94 -19.45 3.37 8.65
N ALA A 95 -20.24 3.26 7.58
CA ALA A 95 -19.72 3.37 6.24
C ALA A 95 -19.24 4.80 5.93
N ASN A 96 -18.05 4.93 5.41
CA ASN A 96 -17.51 6.17 4.86
C ASN A 96 -18.34 6.61 3.65
N ARG A 97 -18.35 7.90 3.38
CA ARG A 97 -19.00 8.48 2.20
C ARG A 97 -18.00 9.23 1.37
N ALA A 98 -18.10 9.12 0.06
CA ALA A 98 -17.24 9.85 -0.86
C ALA A 98 -18.04 10.56 -1.93
N ARG A 99 -17.48 11.66 -2.42
CA ARG A 99 -17.99 12.41 -3.57
C ARG A 99 -16.87 12.68 -4.56
N LEU A 100 -17.20 12.60 -5.84
CA LEU A 100 -16.34 13.01 -6.94
C LEU A 100 -17.05 14.11 -7.71
N ASN A 101 -16.41 15.27 -7.86
CA ASN A 101 -17.00 16.45 -8.50
C ASN A 101 -18.38 16.80 -7.90
N ARG A 102 -18.49 16.78 -6.57
CA ARG A 102 -19.72 17.00 -5.78
C ARG A 102 -20.79 15.92 -5.92
N SER A 103 -20.67 14.98 -6.87
CA SER A 103 -21.59 13.86 -7.03
C SER A 103 -21.28 12.74 -6.04
N PRO A 104 -22.25 12.23 -5.28
CA PRO A 104 -22.02 11.15 -4.33
C PRO A 104 -21.67 9.86 -5.07
N LEU A 105 -20.68 9.14 -4.56
CA LEU A 105 -20.32 7.81 -5.04
C LEU A 105 -21.18 6.76 -4.32
N ARG A 106 -21.45 5.65 -4.99
CA ARG A 106 -22.21 4.54 -4.41
C ARG A 106 -21.47 3.88 -3.25
N HIS A 107 -20.16 3.74 -3.41
CA HIS A 107 -19.26 3.23 -2.37
C HIS A 107 -18.06 4.15 -2.24
N ALA A 108 -17.64 4.46 -1.01
CA ALA A 108 -16.49 5.33 -0.77
C ALA A 108 -15.21 4.82 -1.46
N ARG A 109 -15.02 3.51 -1.56
CA ARG A 109 -13.87 2.89 -2.25
C ARG A 109 -13.72 3.23 -3.73
N GLU A 110 -14.76 3.75 -4.38
CA GLU A 110 -14.70 4.18 -5.79
C GLU A 110 -13.81 5.42 -6.00
N ILE A 111 -13.41 6.10 -4.90
CA ILE A 111 -12.43 7.18 -4.92
C ILE A 111 -10.99 6.69 -5.16
N ILE A 112 -10.72 5.40 -4.84
CA ILE A 112 -9.38 4.82 -4.95
C ILE A 112 -8.90 4.87 -6.40
N GLY A 113 -7.67 5.37 -6.59
CA GLY A 113 -7.02 5.48 -7.89
C GLY A 113 -7.29 6.79 -8.63
N VAL A 114 -8.15 7.68 -8.11
CA VAL A 114 -8.28 9.06 -8.63
C VAL A 114 -7.03 9.86 -8.27
N VAL A 115 -6.57 9.78 -7.03
CA VAL A 115 -5.22 10.20 -6.61
C VAL A 115 -4.39 8.95 -6.43
N ARG A 116 -3.13 9.01 -6.79
CA ARG A 116 -2.17 7.94 -6.50
C ARG A 116 -0.97 8.52 -5.77
N THR A 117 -0.56 7.84 -4.73
CA THR A 117 0.55 8.29 -3.88
C THR A 117 1.59 7.19 -3.75
N VAL A 118 2.86 7.60 -3.61
CA VAL A 118 3.93 6.75 -3.09
C VAL A 118 4.47 7.42 -1.84
N VAL A 119 4.30 6.76 -0.71
CA VAL A 119 4.71 7.29 0.60
C VAL A 119 6.01 6.64 1.03
N PHE A 120 6.98 7.46 1.38
CA PHE A 120 8.22 7.07 2.05
C PHE A 120 8.10 7.51 3.50
N SER A 121 8.31 6.61 4.43
CA SER A 121 8.17 6.91 5.86
C SER A 121 9.11 6.05 6.71
N PRO A 122 9.40 6.41 7.96
CA PRO A 122 10.23 5.61 8.87
C PRO A 122 9.71 4.19 9.11
N VAL A 123 8.40 3.96 8.96
CA VAL A 123 7.82 2.63 9.15
C VAL A 123 8.14 1.67 8.00
N ASP A 124 8.61 2.15 6.85
CA ASP A 124 8.91 1.31 5.69
C ASP A 124 10.00 0.27 5.94
N ILE A 125 10.86 0.50 6.93
CA ILE A 125 11.85 -0.49 7.36
C ILE A 125 11.19 -1.81 7.79
N ALA A 126 9.92 -1.78 8.21
CA ALA A 126 9.14 -2.97 8.55
C ALA A 126 8.90 -3.89 7.35
N VAL A 127 8.91 -3.37 6.12
CA VAL A 127 8.82 -4.21 4.91
C VAL A 127 10.01 -5.16 4.83
N VAL A 128 11.20 -4.68 5.22
CA VAL A 128 12.43 -5.49 5.18
C VAL A 128 12.61 -6.35 6.45
N LYS A 129 12.43 -5.75 7.63
CA LYS A 129 12.71 -6.42 8.93
C LYS A 129 11.50 -7.07 9.57
N GLY A 130 10.30 -6.64 9.19
CA GLY A 130 9.05 -7.06 9.81
C GLY A 130 8.55 -8.42 9.35
N ASP A 131 7.28 -8.66 9.62
CA ASP A 131 6.62 -9.93 9.31
C ASP A 131 6.12 -9.99 7.85
N PRO A 132 5.78 -11.17 7.34
CA PRO A 132 5.23 -11.33 6.00
C PRO A 132 4.00 -10.45 5.71
N SER A 133 3.23 -10.07 6.74
CA SER A 133 2.09 -9.17 6.62
C SER A 133 2.47 -7.79 6.05
N GLU A 134 3.63 -7.25 6.45
CA GLU A 134 4.11 -5.95 5.95
C GLU A 134 4.45 -6.03 4.46
N ARG A 135 5.11 -7.10 4.03
CA ARG A 135 5.46 -7.32 2.63
C ARG A 135 4.22 -7.58 1.76
N ARG A 136 3.25 -8.34 2.27
CA ARG A 136 1.97 -8.52 1.57
C ARG A 136 1.21 -7.21 1.45
N ARG A 137 1.17 -6.40 2.52
CA ARG A 137 0.55 -5.08 2.49
C ARG A 137 1.22 -4.20 1.44
N PHE A 138 2.55 -4.12 1.43
CA PHE A 138 3.31 -3.34 0.46
C PHE A 138 2.96 -3.69 -0.99
N ILE A 139 2.97 -4.98 -1.36
CA ILE A 139 2.67 -5.40 -2.73
C ILE A 139 1.19 -5.18 -3.07
N ASP A 140 0.27 -5.42 -2.13
CA ASP A 140 -1.17 -5.23 -2.35
C ASP A 140 -1.52 -3.75 -2.54
N ASP A 141 -0.88 -2.85 -1.78
CA ASP A 141 -1.08 -1.41 -1.94
C ASP A 141 -0.51 -0.92 -3.29
N LEU A 142 0.62 -1.46 -3.74
CA LEU A 142 1.17 -1.18 -5.07
C LEU A 142 0.27 -1.70 -6.19
N ILE A 143 -0.30 -2.91 -6.06
CA ILE A 143 -1.27 -3.47 -7.00
C ILE A 143 -2.49 -2.54 -7.14
N VAL A 144 -3.02 -2.04 -6.03
CA VAL A 144 -4.16 -1.14 -6.03
C VAL A 144 -3.80 0.21 -6.66
N ALA A 145 -2.58 0.72 -6.44
CA ALA A 145 -2.10 1.94 -7.10
C ALA A 145 -1.96 1.75 -8.62
N ARG A 146 -1.53 0.58 -9.09
CA ARG A 146 -1.47 0.23 -10.52
C ARG A 146 -2.85 0.02 -11.13
N TRP A 147 -3.66 -0.81 -10.48
CA TRP A 147 -4.97 -1.26 -10.97
C TRP A 147 -6.05 -1.10 -9.89
N PRO A 148 -6.64 0.08 -9.76
CA PRO A 148 -7.61 0.41 -8.69
C PRO A 148 -8.78 -0.58 -8.56
N ARG A 149 -9.19 -1.20 -9.67
CA ARG A 149 -10.24 -2.24 -9.68
C ARG A 149 -9.92 -3.42 -8.76
N LEU A 150 -8.63 -3.71 -8.52
CA LEU A 150 -8.18 -4.83 -7.69
C LEU A 150 -8.36 -4.57 -6.18
N ALA A 151 -8.66 -3.35 -5.77
CA ALA A 151 -9.12 -3.08 -4.40
C ALA A 151 -10.39 -3.88 -4.05
N GLY A 152 -11.28 -4.07 -5.05
CA GLY A 152 -12.46 -4.92 -4.92
C GLY A 152 -12.11 -6.39 -4.72
N VAL A 153 -11.16 -6.91 -5.52
CA VAL A 153 -10.70 -8.31 -5.44
C VAL A 153 -10.08 -8.60 -4.07
N ARG A 154 -9.21 -7.71 -3.58
CA ARG A 154 -8.62 -7.80 -2.24
C ARG A 154 -9.70 -7.87 -1.15
N SER A 155 -10.66 -6.95 -1.18
CA SER A 155 -11.76 -6.92 -0.22
C SER A 155 -12.64 -8.17 -0.26
N ASP A 156 -12.92 -8.67 -1.47
CA ASP A 156 -13.69 -9.92 -1.66
C ASP A 156 -12.91 -11.13 -1.14
N TYR A 157 -11.61 -11.21 -1.41
CA TYR A 157 -10.75 -12.25 -0.88
C TYR A 157 -10.77 -12.29 0.65
N GLU A 158 -10.59 -11.13 1.30
CA GLU A 158 -10.63 -11.01 2.77
C GLU A 158 -12.01 -11.39 3.33
N ARG A 159 -13.09 -11.02 2.65
CA ARG A 159 -14.46 -11.36 3.06
C ARG A 159 -14.69 -12.86 2.98
N VAL A 160 -14.33 -13.49 1.86
CA VAL A 160 -14.48 -14.95 1.65
C VAL A 160 -13.62 -15.72 2.65
N LEU A 161 -12.37 -15.29 2.87
CA LEU A 161 -11.47 -15.87 3.86
C LEU A 161 -12.05 -15.82 5.28
N ARG A 162 -12.63 -14.69 5.69
CA ARG A 162 -13.29 -14.58 7.00
C ARG A 162 -14.45 -15.55 7.14
N GLN A 163 -15.30 -15.69 6.13
CA GLN A 163 -16.44 -16.62 6.14
C GLN A 163 -15.96 -18.07 6.23
N ARG A 164 -14.98 -18.43 5.40
CA ARG A 164 -14.37 -19.76 5.45
C ARG A 164 -13.75 -20.09 6.82
N ASN A 165 -12.98 -19.15 7.38
CA ASN A 165 -12.38 -19.33 8.70
C ASN A 165 -13.44 -19.46 9.83
N THR A 166 -14.57 -18.77 9.70
CA THR A 166 -15.69 -18.92 10.64
C THR A 166 -16.25 -20.33 10.59
N LEU A 167 -16.43 -20.89 9.39
CA LEU A 167 -16.86 -22.28 9.22
C LEU A 167 -15.83 -23.27 9.79
N LEU A 168 -14.54 -23.11 9.46
CA LEU A 168 -13.47 -23.97 9.97
C LEU A 168 -13.41 -23.97 11.50
N LYS A 169 -13.56 -22.81 12.14
CA LYS A 169 -13.64 -22.70 13.62
C LYS A 169 -14.81 -23.47 14.19
N SER A 170 -15.98 -23.40 13.52
CA SER A 170 -17.17 -24.14 13.95
C SER A 170 -16.99 -25.65 13.86
N LEU A 171 -16.29 -26.10 12.82
CA LEU A 171 -15.96 -27.53 12.63
C LEU A 171 -14.92 -28.01 13.65
N SER A 172 -13.85 -27.26 13.87
CA SER A 172 -12.83 -27.55 14.89
C SER A 172 -13.42 -27.70 16.30
N GLY A 173 -14.36 -26.83 16.68
CA GLY A 173 -15.03 -26.91 17.97
C GLY A 173 -15.89 -28.17 18.15
N ARG A 174 -16.48 -28.66 17.06
CA ARG A 174 -17.33 -29.87 17.05
C ARG A 174 -16.57 -31.18 17.01
N LEU A 175 -15.34 -31.23 16.48
CA LEU A 175 -14.46 -32.41 16.55
C LEU A 175 -14.20 -32.86 17.99
N ARG A 176 -14.42 -31.97 18.96
CA ARG A 176 -14.34 -32.30 20.40
C ARG A 176 -15.62 -32.89 20.96
N GLY A 177 -16.75 -32.94 20.21
CA GLY A 177 -18.04 -33.34 20.75
C GLY A 177 -18.99 -34.11 19.81
N GLY A 178 -18.61 -34.45 18.58
CA GLY A 178 -19.45 -35.23 17.65
C GLY A 178 -19.06 -35.09 16.17
N PRO A 179 -19.62 -35.94 15.28
CA PRO A 179 -19.33 -35.88 13.86
C PRO A 179 -19.76 -34.54 13.24
N PRO A 180 -19.05 -34.03 12.21
CA PRO A 180 -19.44 -32.82 11.50
C PRO A 180 -20.82 -32.99 10.86
N PRO A 181 -21.62 -31.91 10.68
CA PRO A 181 -22.87 -31.97 9.94
C PRO A 181 -22.58 -32.43 8.50
N SER A 182 -23.48 -33.24 7.93
CA SER A 182 -23.35 -33.75 6.54
C SER A 182 -23.20 -32.65 5.48
N ASP A 183 -23.69 -31.45 5.76
CA ASP A 183 -23.67 -30.31 4.83
C ASP A 183 -22.43 -29.40 5.00
N ALA A 184 -21.60 -29.66 6.01
CA ALA A 184 -20.45 -28.80 6.30
C ALA A 184 -19.34 -28.93 5.27
N GLU A 185 -19.12 -30.15 4.77
CA GLU A 185 -18.14 -30.41 3.70
C GLU A 185 -18.58 -29.75 2.39
N ALA A 186 -19.85 -29.92 2.00
CA ALA A 186 -20.38 -29.26 0.80
C ALA A 186 -20.33 -27.72 0.91
N THR A 187 -20.59 -27.18 2.10
CA THR A 187 -20.44 -25.74 2.35
C THR A 187 -19.00 -25.29 2.25
N LEU A 188 -18.06 -26.11 2.74
CA LEU A 188 -16.63 -25.81 2.65
C LEU A 188 -16.16 -25.82 1.19
N ASP A 189 -16.62 -26.75 0.36
CA ASP A 189 -16.32 -26.82 -1.07
C ASP A 189 -16.75 -25.54 -1.82
N VAL A 190 -17.89 -24.98 -1.47
CA VAL A 190 -18.36 -23.71 -2.03
C VAL A 190 -17.40 -22.57 -1.67
N TRP A 191 -16.99 -22.48 -0.40
CA TRP A 191 -16.03 -21.46 0.05
C TRP A 191 -14.64 -21.67 -0.56
N ASP A 192 -14.20 -22.92 -0.70
CA ASP A 192 -12.91 -23.26 -1.34
C ASP A 192 -12.89 -22.81 -2.80
N THR A 193 -13.94 -23.09 -3.55
CA THR A 193 -14.09 -22.63 -4.93
C THR A 193 -14.05 -21.10 -5.04
N HIS A 194 -14.77 -20.41 -4.16
CA HIS A 194 -14.78 -18.95 -4.15
C HIS A 194 -13.42 -18.37 -3.76
N LEU A 195 -12.78 -18.93 -2.71
CA LEU A 195 -11.47 -18.46 -2.23
C LEU A 195 -10.38 -18.71 -3.28
N ALA A 196 -10.39 -19.88 -3.93
CA ALA A 196 -9.45 -20.21 -5.00
C ALA A 196 -9.58 -19.23 -6.17
N ARG A 197 -10.80 -18.93 -6.60
CA ARG A 197 -11.06 -18.03 -7.73
C ARG A 197 -10.55 -16.60 -7.44
N VAL A 198 -10.95 -16.00 -6.33
CA VAL A 198 -10.50 -14.62 -5.98
C VAL A 198 -9.04 -14.59 -5.55
N GLY A 199 -8.56 -15.68 -4.93
CA GLY A 199 -7.16 -15.85 -4.57
C GLY A 199 -6.25 -15.98 -5.77
N GLY A 200 -6.66 -16.69 -6.83
CA GLY A 200 -5.91 -16.81 -8.07
C GLY A 200 -5.75 -15.47 -8.79
N GLU A 201 -6.80 -14.64 -8.79
CA GLU A 201 -6.70 -13.29 -9.35
C GLU A 201 -5.74 -12.38 -8.55
N LEU A 202 -5.79 -12.44 -7.22
CA LEU A 202 -4.87 -11.69 -6.37
C LEU A 202 -3.42 -12.19 -6.52
N LEU A 203 -3.23 -13.51 -6.59
CA LEU A 203 -1.91 -14.12 -6.75
C LEU A 203 -1.29 -13.78 -8.11
N GLU A 204 -2.06 -13.85 -9.19
CA GLU A 204 -1.62 -13.39 -10.52
C GLU A 204 -1.13 -11.94 -10.46
N ALA A 205 -1.92 -11.04 -9.87
CA ALA A 205 -1.57 -9.63 -9.74
C ALA A 205 -0.29 -9.41 -8.94
N ARG A 206 -0.07 -10.18 -7.86
CA ARG A 206 1.16 -10.11 -7.05
C ARG A 206 2.39 -10.57 -7.83
N LEU A 207 2.29 -11.71 -8.52
CA LEU A 207 3.38 -12.27 -9.32
C LEU A 207 3.78 -11.31 -10.45
N THR A 208 2.80 -10.81 -11.21
CA THR A 208 3.03 -9.84 -12.28
C THR A 208 3.66 -8.54 -11.72
N THR A 209 3.08 -8.01 -10.63
CA THR A 209 3.60 -6.76 -10.04
C THR A 209 5.02 -6.94 -9.52
N LEU A 210 5.33 -8.06 -8.88
CA LEU A 210 6.68 -8.30 -8.35
C LEU A 210 7.71 -8.47 -9.48
N ALA A 211 7.34 -9.17 -10.56
CA ALA A 211 8.19 -9.32 -11.74
C ALA A 211 8.51 -7.97 -12.40
N ASP A 212 7.48 -7.12 -12.58
CA ASP A 212 7.65 -5.79 -13.16
C ASP A 212 8.41 -4.85 -12.22
N LEU A 213 8.25 -5.00 -10.90
CA LEU A 213 8.91 -4.18 -9.88
C LEU A 213 10.40 -4.49 -9.75
N ALA A 214 10.80 -5.76 -9.89
CA ALA A 214 12.16 -6.24 -9.62
C ALA A 214 13.27 -5.42 -10.32
N PRO A 215 13.22 -5.12 -11.63
CA PRO A 215 14.27 -4.34 -12.29
C PRO A 215 14.36 -2.90 -11.75
N HIS A 216 13.23 -2.29 -11.37
CA HIS A 216 13.19 -0.95 -10.79
C HIS A 216 13.81 -0.92 -9.39
N VAL A 217 13.55 -1.95 -8.58
CA VAL A 217 14.13 -2.08 -7.23
C VAL A 217 15.63 -2.33 -7.31
N SER A 218 16.08 -3.24 -8.16
CA SER A 218 17.51 -3.52 -8.35
C SER A 218 18.27 -2.25 -8.76
N LYS A 219 17.75 -1.49 -9.73
CA LYS A 219 18.34 -0.22 -10.14
C LYS A 219 18.33 0.81 -9.01
N ALA A 220 17.21 1.01 -8.35
CA ALA A 220 17.11 1.98 -7.26
C ALA A 220 18.03 1.63 -6.09
N TYR A 221 18.18 0.34 -5.78
CA TYR A 221 19.10 -0.10 -4.74
C TYR A 221 20.57 0.17 -5.11
N ALA A 222 20.97 -0.13 -6.35
CA ALA A 222 22.31 0.16 -6.85
C ALA A 222 22.62 1.67 -6.82
N ASP A 223 21.62 2.52 -7.12
CA ASP A 223 21.75 3.97 -7.05
C ASP A 223 21.91 4.47 -5.61
N ILE A 224 21.25 3.85 -4.62
CA ILE A 224 21.29 4.23 -3.20
C ILE A 224 22.51 3.64 -2.48
N ALA A 225 22.88 2.39 -2.76
CA ALA A 225 23.91 1.62 -2.06
C ALA A 225 24.88 0.92 -3.03
N PRO A 226 25.74 1.65 -3.76
CA PRO A 226 26.54 1.09 -4.86
C PRO A 226 27.58 0.07 -4.43
N ALA A 227 27.94 0.01 -3.15
CA ALA A 227 28.93 -0.96 -2.64
C ALA A 227 28.41 -2.39 -2.50
N ASN A 228 27.08 -2.55 -2.40
CA ASN A 228 26.39 -3.86 -2.32
C ASN A 228 25.08 -3.72 -3.08
N ASN A 229 25.09 -4.03 -4.37
CA ASN A 229 24.03 -3.69 -5.31
C ASN A 229 23.14 -4.87 -5.74
N ASP A 230 23.25 -6.01 -5.07
CA ASP A 230 22.53 -7.23 -5.42
C ASP A 230 21.28 -7.42 -4.52
N ALA A 231 20.29 -6.55 -4.70
CA ALA A 231 19.02 -6.64 -4.02
C ALA A 231 17.98 -7.39 -4.85
N ALA A 232 17.40 -8.43 -4.27
CA ALA A 232 16.38 -9.24 -4.93
C ALA A 232 15.14 -9.45 -4.07
N ALA A 233 14.00 -9.66 -4.75
CA ALA A 233 12.71 -9.96 -4.14
C ALA A 233 12.07 -11.14 -4.88
N GLU A 234 11.77 -12.22 -4.17
CA GLU A 234 11.22 -13.46 -4.71
C GLU A 234 9.88 -13.77 -4.05
N TYR A 235 8.89 -14.14 -4.82
CA TYR A 235 7.59 -14.55 -4.28
C TYR A 235 7.63 -15.98 -3.75
N ARG A 236 7.13 -16.18 -2.54
CA ARG A 236 7.00 -17.49 -1.89
C ARG A 236 5.53 -17.77 -1.62
N ALA A 237 4.95 -18.60 -2.47
CA ALA A 237 3.57 -19.02 -2.35
C ALA A 237 3.40 -20.14 -1.31
N SER A 238 2.20 -20.24 -0.76
CA SER A 238 1.77 -21.31 0.15
C SER A 238 1.42 -22.63 -0.57
N VAL A 239 1.47 -22.62 -1.89
CA VAL A 239 1.27 -23.78 -2.78
C VAL A 239 2.42 -23.87 -3.77
N ASP A 240 2.69 -25.05 -4.27
CA ASP A 240 3.67 -25.24 -5.34
C ASP A 240 3.10 -24.64 -6.64
N LEU A 241 3.85 -23.68 -7.18
CA LEU A 241 3.53 -23.02 -8.44
C LEU A 241 4.37 -23.67 -9.56
N GLU A 242 3.83 -24.71 -10.17
CA GLU A 242 4.40 -25.21 -11.42
C GLU A 242 3.99 -24.28 -12.57
N PHE A 243 4.90 -23.39 -12.96
CA PHE A 243 4.72 -22.57 -14.15
C PHE A 243 4.97 -23.40 -15.41
N ASN A 244 3.93 -24.04 -15.92
CA ASN A 244 3.99 -24.59 -17.25
C ASN A 244 3.91 -23.41 -18.26
N ASN A 245 5.05 -22.96 -18.74
CA ASN A 245 5.21 -21.82 -19.68
C ASN A 245 4.70 -22.11 -21.10
N GLN A 246 3.75 -23.04 -21.28
CA GLN A 246 3.19 -23.39 -22.58
C GLN A 246 1.80 -22.78 -22.76
N ALA A 247 1.74 -21.47 -23.02
CA ALA A 247 0.59 -20.86 -23.68
C ALA A 247 1.05 -20.34 -25.05
N GLU A 248 0.76 -21.09 -26.10
CA GLU A 248 1.16 -20.80 -27.49
C GLU A 248 0.32 -19.70 -28.16
N ASP A 249 -0.68 -19.12 -27.48
CA ASP A 249 -1.58 -18.15 -28.11
C ASP A 249 -1.94 -16.96 -27.20
N GLY A 250 -1.21 -15.93 -27.11
CA GLY A 250 -1.63 -14.58 -26.66
C GLY A 250 -2.59 -14.41 -25.46
N SER A 251 -3.15 -15.48 -24.86
CA SER A 251 -4.06 -15.47 -23.71
C SER A 251 -3.37 -15.80 -22.37
N VAL A 252 -2.10 -15.43 -22.24
CA VAL A 252 -1.21 -15.81 -21.12
C VAL A 252 -1.82 -15.53 -19.75
N HIS A 253 -2.46 -14.37 -19.55
CA HIS A 253 -3.04 -14.00 -18.26
C HIS A 253 -4.24 -14.85 -17.83
N GLY A 254 -5.15 -15.18 -18.73
CA GLY A 254 -6.32 -15.99 -18.39
C GLY A 254 -5.96 -17.43 -18.02
N ALA A 255 -5.03 -18.04 -18.77
CA ALA A 255 -4.52 -19.38 -18.50
C ALA A 255 -3.74 -19.43 -17.18
N LEU A 256 -2.90 -18.43 -16.92
CA LEU A 256 -2.15 -18.31 -15.67
C LEU A 256 -3.11 -18.24 -14.45
N ARG A 257 -4.11 -17.37 -14.49
CA ARG A 257 -5.11 -17.24 -13.41
C ARG A 257 -5.85 -18.55 -13.15
N ALA A 258 -6.27 -19.26 -14.20
CA ALA A 258 -6.95 -20.56 -14.09
C ALA A 258 -6.05 -21.60 -13.39
N ASN A 259 -4.78 -21.67 -13.78
CA ASN A 259 -3.80 -22.57 -13.17
C ASN A 259 -3.54 -22.22 -11.70
N LEU A 260 -3.39 -20.94 -11.37
CA LEU A 260 -3.22 -20.47 -9.99
C LEU A 260 -4.45 -20.80 -9.12
N SER A 261 -5.65 -20.61 -9.67
CA SER A 261 -6.88 -20.97 -8.97
C SER A 261 -6.98 -22.47 -8.73
N ALA A 262 -6.60 -23.28 -9.71
CA ALA A 262 -6.59 -24.73 -9.57
C ALA A 262 -5.55 -25.21 -8.53
N ALA A 263 -4.35 -24.65 -8.53
CA ALA A 263 -3.32 -24.96 -7.54
C ALA A 263 -3.78 -24.59 -6.11
N LEU A 264 -4.42 -23.44 -5.93
CA LEU A 264 -4.99 -23.06 -4.64
C LEU A 264 -6.09 -23.99 -4.18
N ALA A 265 -6.99 -24.41 -5.08
CA ALA A 265 -8.05 -25.37 -4.78
C ALA A 265 -7.49 -26.74 -4.37
N ALA A 266 -6.51 -27.25 -5.11
CA ALA A 266 -5.83 -28.51 -4.81
C ALA A 266 -5.13 -28.45 -3.44
N GLY A 267 -4.37 -27.38 -3.15
CA GLY A 267 -3.70 -27.21 -1.86
C GLY A 267 -4.67 -27.11 -0.69
N MET A 268 -5.85 -26.48 -0.86
CA MET A 268 -6.88 -26.44 0.17
C MET A 268 -7.49 -27.83 0.42
N ILE A 269 -7.68 -28.65 -0.61
CA ILE A 269 -8.16 -30.04 -0.47
C ILE A 269 -7.13 -30.87 0.27
N GLU A 270 -5.86 -30.80 -0.11
CA GLU A 270 -4.76 -31.52 0.52
C GLU A 270 -4.64 -31.20 2.01
N ARG A 271 -4.74 -29.91 2.39
CA ARG A 271 -4.58 -29.45 3.76
C ARG A 271 -5.88 -29.41 4.57
N ARG A 272 -7.01 -29.87 4.00
CA ARG A 272 -8.35 -29.72 4.61
C ARG A 272 -8.45 -30.26 6.03
N ALA A 273 -7.93 -31.48 6.26
CA ALA A 273 -7.97 -32.10 7.58
C ALA A 273 -7.22 -31.27 8.64
N GLU A 274 -6.05 -30.73 8.30
CA GLU A 274 -5.26 -29.85 9.15
C GLU A 274 -5.95 -28.52 9.39
N GLU A 275 -6.55 -27.93 8.37
CA GLU A 275 -7.29 -26.66 8.46
C GLU A 275 -8.52 -26.79 9.36
N ILE A 276 -9.27 -27.90 9.26
CA ILE A 276 -10.38 -28.19 10.14
C ILE A 276 -9.88 -28.37 11.60
N GLN A 277 -8.80 -29.13 11.79
CA GLN A 277 -8.23 -29.32 13.11
C GLN A 277 -7.80 -28.01 13.77
N ARG A 278 -7.14 -27.12 13.01
CA ARG A 278 -6.64 -25.81 13.47
C ARG A 278 -7.71 -24.72 13.49
N GLY A 279 -8.82 -24.91 12.77
CA GLY A 279 -9.89 -23.92 12.65
C GLY A 279 -9.49 -22.69 11.84
N VAL A 280 -8.54 -22.81 10.90
CA VAL A 280 -8.00 -21.70 10.13
C VAL A 280 -7.51 -22.15 8.77
N SER A 281 -7.66 -21.28 7.75
CA SER A 281 -7.10 -21.51 6.41
C SER A 281 -5.57 -21.45 6.43
N LEU A 282 -4.93 -22.43 5.81
CA LEU A 282 -3.48 -22.59 5.73
C LEU A 282 -2.92 -22.33 4.34
N VAL A 283 -3.78 -22.28 3.33
CA VAL A 283 -3.45 -22.12 1.91
C VAL A 283 -4.05 -20.83 1.37
N GLY A 284 -3.26 -20.09 0.60
CA GLY A 284 -3.71 -18.92 -0.15
C GLY A 284 -2.86 -17.66 0.06
N PRO A 285 -3.10 -16.60 -0.70
CA PRO A 285 -2.36 -15.34 -0.69
C PRO A 285 -2.15 -14.71 0.70
N HIS A 286 -3.00 -15.00 1.68
CA HIS A 286 -2.84 -14.52 3.06
C HIS A 286 -1.73 -15.25 3.85
N ARG A 287 -1.19 -16.35 3.32
CA ARG A 287 -0.08 -17.14 3.89
C ARG A 287 1.24 -16.92 3.16
N ASP A 288 1.18 -16.37 1.96
CA ASP A 288 2.34 -16.15 1.11
C ASP A 288 3.29 -15.10 1.68
N ASP A 289 4.51 -15.08 1.17
CA ASP A 289 5.54 -14.10 1.54
C ASP A 289 6.29 -13.60 0.31
N ILE A 290 7.07 -12.54 0.50
CA ILE A 290 8.08 -12.05 -0.44
C ILE A 290 9.43 -12.14 0.26
N ALA A 291 10.28 -13.05 -0.19
CA ALA A 291 11.63 -13.17 0.31
C ALA A 291 12.49 -12.04 -0.25
N LEU A 292 13.01 -11.21 0.64
CA LEU A 292 13.95 -10.14 0.30
C LEU A 292 15.36 -10.60 0.61
N SER A 293 16.29 -10.44 -0.33
CA SER A 293 17.70 -10.83 -0.16
C SER A 293 18.65 -9.75 -0.63
N LEU A 294 19.86 -9.75 -0.04
CA LEU A 294 21.01 -8.96 -0.45
C LEU A 294 22.16 -9.94 -0.76
N GLY A 295 22.54 -10.04 -2.02
CA GLY A 295 23.37 -11.12 -2.49
C GLY A 295 22.72 -12.47 -2.16
N MET A 296 23.50 -13.37 -1.58
CA MET A 296 23.05 -14.72 -1.23
C MET A 296 22.33 -14.82 0.13
N LEU A 297 22.22 -13.72 0.88
CA LEU A 297 21.69 -13.74 2.24
C LEU A 297 20.30 -13.11 2.34
N PRO A 298 19.38 -13.68 3.15
CA PRO A 298 18.11 -13.03 3.44
C PRO A 298 18.34 -11.64 4.07
N ALA A 299 17.61 -10.64 3.63
CA ALA A 299 17.73 -9.30 4.21
C ALA A 299 17.28 -9.29 5.70
N LYS A 300 16.21 -10.03 6.03
CA LYS A 300 15.75 -10.16 7.43
C LYS A 300 16.79 -10.95 8.25
N GLY A 301 17.34 -10.31 9.25
CA GLY A 301 18.31 -10.89 10.19
C GLY A 301 19.77 -10.75 9.79
N TYR A 302 20.08 -10.47 8.52
CA TYR A 302 21.47 -10.33 8.05
C TYR A 302 21.80 -8.90 7.61
N ALA A 303 20.85 -8.16 7.03
CA ALA A 303 21.10 -6.79 6.62
C ALA A 303 21.31 -5.88 7.83
N SER A 304 22.32 -5.04 7.75
CA SER A 304 22.55 -3.93 8.69
C SER A 304 21.37 -2.97 8.69
N HIS A 305 21.32 -2.05 9.65
CA HIS A 305 20.27 -1.03 9.69
C HIS A 305 20.27 -0.16 8.43
N GLY A 306 21.46 0.30 8.00
CA GLY A 306 21.60 1.12 6.79
C GLY A 306 21.23 0.39 5.50
N GLU A 307 21.60 -0.90 5.34
CA GLU A 307 21.18 -1.71 4.21
C GLU A 307 19.67 -1.95 4.19
N SER A 308 19.07 -2.20 5.34
CA SER A 308 17.62 -2.36 5.46
C SER A 308 16.87 -1.08 5.06
N TRP A 309 17.40 0.09 5.45
CA TRP A 309 16.88 1.38 5.01
C TRP A 309 17.04 1.58 3.50
N SER A 310 18.23 1.30 2.96
CA SER A 310 18.47 1.40 1.52
C SER A 310 17.52 0.50 0.73
N PHE A 311 17.21 -0.70 1.24
CA PHE A 311 16.28 -1.60 0.59
C PHE A 311 14.83 -1.10 0.67
N ALA A 312 14.39 -0.60 1.83
CA ALA A 312 13.05 -0.01 1.97
C ALA A 312 12.86 1.18 1.02
N LEU A 313 13.86 2.08 0.93
CA LEU A 313 13.86 3.18 -0.03
C LEU A 313 13.84 2.69 -1.48
N ALA A 314 14.62 1.65 -1.82
CA ALA A 314 14.64 1.08 -3.16
C ALA A 314 13.29 0.46 -3.56
N LEU A 315 12.58 -0.19 -2.63
CA LEU A 315 11.23 -0.70 -2.85
C LEU A 315 10.25 0.44 -3.17
N ARG A 316 10.32 1.55 -2.44
CA ARG A 316 9.47 2.73 -2.70
C ARG A 316 9.83 3.46 -3.99
N LEU A 317 11.12 3.70 -4.24
CA LEU A 317 11.57 4.28 -5.51
C LEU A 317 11.24 3.37 -6.70
N GLY A 318 11.43 2.06 -6.55
CA GLY A 318 11.01 1.08 -7.55
C GLY A 318 9.51 1.17 -7.84
N SER A 319 8.68 1.29 -6.80
CA SER A 319 7.23 1.48 -6.95
C SER A 319 6.88 2.77 -7.69
N PHE A 320 7.58 3.87 -7.38
CA PHE A 320 7.41 5.14 -8.08
C PHE A 320 7.76 5.02 -9.57
N HIS A 321 8.91 4.44 -9.89
CA HIS A 321 9.35 4.27 -11.27
C HIS A 321 8.46 3.31 -12.06
N LEU A 322 7.97 2.24 -11.41
CA LEU A 322 7.03 1.31 -12.03
C LEU A 322 5.70 2.01 -12.39
N LEU A 323 5.12 2.80 -11.46
CA LEU A 323 3.90 3.55 -11.75
C LEU A 323 4.10 4.53 -12.91
N ARG A 324 5.24 5.21 -12.97
CA ARG A 324 5.57 6.10 -14.10
C ARG A 324 5.72 5.34 -15.42
N ALA A 325 6.32 4.16 -15.39
CA ALA A 325 6.41 3.30 -16.58
C ALA A 325 5.02 2.84 -17.06
N ASP A 326 4.06 2.67 -16.15
CA ASP A 326 2.65 2.42 -16.48
C ASP A 326 1.88 3.68 -16.96
N GLY A 327 2.56 4.83 -17.10
CA GLY A 327 1.93 6.11 -17.48
C GLY A 327 1.19 6.82 -16.36
N VAL A 328 1.48 6.48 -15.11
CA VAL A 328 0.89 7.09 -13.93
C VAL A 328 1.92 7.96 -13.21
N GLU A 329 1.63 9.25 -13.03
CA GLU A 329 2.47 10.14 -12.24
C GLU A 329 1.91 10.25 -10.82
N PRO A 330 2.45 9.52 -9.81
CA PRO A 330 1.94 9.59 -8.44
C PRO A 330 2.44 10.83 -7.72
N VAL A 331 1.67 11.31 -6.74
CA VAL A 331 2.15 12.28 -5.74
C VAL A 331 3.13 11.56 -4.81
N LEU A 332 4.34 12.10 -4.70
CA LEU A 332 5.33 11.58 -3.78
C LEU A 332 5.19 12.22 -2.41
N VAL A 333 5.24 11.41 -1.37
CA VAL A 333 5.26 11.83 0.03
C VAL A 333 6.54 11.34 0.68
N LEU A 334 7.35 12.26 1.22
CA LEU A 334 8.57 11.99 1.97
C LEU A 334 8.34 12.41 3.43
N ASP A 335 7.78 11.49 4.24
CA ASP A 335 7.36 11.79 5.62
C ASP A 335 8.46 11.50 6.63
N ASP A 336 9.11 12.55 7.13
CA ASP A 336 10.22 12.55 8.11
C ASP A 336 11.39 11.60 7.73
N VAL A 337 11.51 11.23 6.45
CA VAL A 337 12.48 10.21 5.99
C VAL A 337 13.93 10.71 6.06
N PHE A 338 14.16 12.00 5.89
CA PHE A 338 15.52 12.58 5.86
C PHE A 338 16.20 12.54 7.22
N ALA A 339 15.44 12.53 8.33
CA ALA A 339 15.99 12.41 9.67
C ALA A 339 16.74 11.08 9.91
N GLU A 340 16.35 10.04 9.21
CA GLU A 340 16.88 8.68 9.36
C GLU A 340 18.06 8.37 8.39
N LEU A 341 18.41 9.31 7.51
CA LEU A 341 19.39 9.08 6.45
C LEU A 341 20.68 9.89 6.69
N ASP A 342 21.82 9.29 6.35
CA ASP A 342 23.06 10.01 6.19
C ASP A 342 23.02 10.96 4.97
N SER A 343 23.98 11.89 4.89
CA SER A 343 24.02 12.91 3.84
C SER A 343 24.04 12.30 2.44
N VAL A 344 24.77 11.20 2.23
CA VAL A 344 24.90 10.55 0.92
C VAL A 344 23.57 9.95 0.47
N ARG A 345 22.87 9.24 1.36
CA ARG A 345 21.55 8.66 1.07
C ARG A 345 20.48 9.73 0.88
N ARG A 346 20.54 10.84 1.65
CA ARG A 346 19.65 11.99 1.46
C ARG A 346 19.73 12.54 0.03
N GLU A 347 20.94 12.81 -0.45
CA GLU A 347 21.18 13.32 -1.81
C GLU A 347 20.75 12.34 -2.90
N ARG A 348 20.98 11.05 -2.69
CA ARG A 348 20.58 10.01 -3.64
C ARG A 348 19.07 9.84 -3.71
N LEU A 349 18.37 9.86 -2.57
CA LEU A 349 16.91 9.86 -2.54
C LEU A 349 16.37 11.10 -3.26
N ALA A 350 16.89 12.28 -2.95
CA ALA A 350 16.48 13.52 -3.60
C ALA A 350 16.68 13.47 -5.13
N SER A 351 17.81 12.91 -5.59
CA SER A 351 18.07 12.69 -7.00
C SER A 351 17.11 11.70 -7.64
N GLY A 352 16.77 10.61 -6.93
CA GLY A 352 15.86 9.56 -7.41
C GLY A 352 14.41 10.01 -7.58
N VAL A 353 13.97 11.02 -6.84
CA VAL A 353 12.62 11.60 -6.93
C VAL A 353 12.57 12.87 -7.79
N ARG A 354 13.71 13.31 -8.31
CA ARG A 354 13.79 14.50 -9.16
C ARG A 354 12.94 14.33 -10.42
N GLY A 355 12.18 15.37 -10.73
CA GLY A 355 11.29 15.38 -11.90
C GLY A 355 9.94 14.73 -11.66
N ALA A 356 9.57 14.39 -10.41
CA ALA A 356 8.19 14.12 -10.06
C ALA A 356 7.35 15.40 -10.17
N GLU A 357 6.10 15.28 -10.64
CA GLU A 357 5.21 16.44 -10.77
C GLU A 357 4.87 17.08 -9.41
N GLN A 358 4.81 16.28 -8.34
CA GLN A 358 4.63 16.80 -6.98
C GLN A 358 5.36 15.93 -5.95
N VAL A 359 6.09 16.59 -5.06
CA VAL A 359 6.75 15.99 -3.90
C VAL A 359 6.35 16.76 -2.64
N LEU A 360 5.73 16.07 -1.70
CA LEU A 360 5.35 16.60 -0.40
C LEU A 360 6.33 16.07 0.64
N VAL A 361 7.05 16.97 1.28
CA VAL A 361 8.08 16.64 2.27
C VAL A 361 7.64 17.10 3.65
N THR A 362 7.79 16.26 4.66
CA THR A 362 7.72 16.69 6.05
C THR A 362 9.09 16.60 6.68
N ALA A 363 9.47 17.61 7.47
CA ALA A 363 10.75 17.65 8.16
C ALA A 363 10.63 18.39 9.51
N ALA A 364 11.37 17.92 10.52
CA ALA A 364 11.45 18.63 11.80
C ALA A 364 12.26 19.91 11.64
N VAL A 365 13.31 19.87 10.83
CA VAL A 365 14.22 20.98 10.54
C VAL A 365 14.38 21.13 9.03
N GLY A 366 14.16 22.33 8.52
CA GLY A 366 14.25 22.60 7.08
C GLY A 366 15.65 22.35 6.47
N ALA A 367 16.71 22.40 7.26
CA ALA A 367 18.07 22.11 6.84
C ALA A 367 18.33 20.60 6.58
N ASP A 368 17.45 19.70 7.04
CA ASP A 368 17.56 18.27 6.75
C ASP A 368 17.13 17.93 5.32
N VAL A 369 16.38 18.82 4.68
CA VAL A 369 15.89 18.62 3.30
C VAL A 369 16.98 19.05 2.32
N PRO A 370 17.44 18.14 1.41
CA PRO A 370 18.45 18.47 0.41
C PRO A 370 18.05 19.66 -0.48
N GLU A 371 19.04 20.46 -0.89
CA GLU A 371 18.81 21.62 -1.78
C GLU A 371 18.18 21.21 -3.12
N LEU A 372 18.43 19.99 -3.60
CA LEU A 372 17.79 19.43 -4.80
C LEU A 372 16.25 19.39 -4.70
N LEU A 373 15.70 19.41 -3.49
CA LEU A 373 14.27 19.45 -3.19
C LEU A 373 13.86 20.84 -2.66
N ALA A 374 14.58 21.88 -3.05
CA ALA A 374 14.16 23.25 -2.76
C ALA A 374 12.82 23.55 -3.45
N GLY A 375 11.89 24.12 -2.69
CA GLY A 375 10.54 24.45 -3.16
C GLY A 375 9.79 25.30 -2.17
N ARG A 376 8.46 25.33 -2.31
CA ARG A 376 7.61 26.08 -1.38
C ARG A 376 7.68 25.49 0.02
N ARG A 377 7.72 26.36 1.03
CA ARG A 377 7.78 25.93 2.44
C ARG A 377 6.57 26.42 3.21
N PHE A 378 6.13 25.58 4.13
CA PHE A 378 5.12 25.91 5.13
C PHE A 378 5.65 25.60 6.52
N ARG A 379 5.41 26.49 7.44
CA ARG A 379 5.63 26.26 8.87
C ARG A 379 4.35 25.66 9.47
N VAL A 380 4.51 24.57 10.20
CA VAL A 380 3.43 23.86 10.90
C VAL A 380 3.65 24.00 12.40
N ALA A 381 2.77 24.70 13.09
CA ALA A 381 2.82 24.89 14.53
C ALA A 381 1.40 25.10 15.09
N ASP A 382 1.11 24.53 16.25
CA ASP A 382 -0.12 24.76 17.02
C ASP A 382 -1.43 24.58 16.24
N GLY A 383 -1.44 23.64 15.27
CA GLY A 383 -2.61 23.39 14.42
C GLY A 383 -2.76 24.34 13.24
N GLU A 384 -1.82 25.27 13.05
CA GLU A 384 -1.78 26.19 11.91
C GLU A 384 -0.73 25.78 10.89
N VAL A 385 -1.02 26.09 9.62
CA VAL A 385 -0.13 25.86 8.48
C VAL A 385 0.01 27.18 7.74
N VAL A 386 1.16 27.81 7.85
CA VAL A 386 1.42 29.14 7.28
C VAL A 386 2.60 29.09 6.31
N PRO A 387 2.58 29.85 5.19
CA PRO A 387 3.74 29.96 4.33
C PRO A 387 4.99 30.40 5.13
N ASP A 388 6.10 29.71 4.88
CA ASP A 388 7.41 30.08 5.45
C ASP A 388 8.15 30.94 4.42
N ALA A 389 8.56 32.14 4.83
CA ALA A 389 9.08 33.19 3.94
C ALA A 389 10.51 32.88 3.44
#